data_be6ca559c39a346108a74cf82f697467
#
_entry.id   be6ca559c39a346108a74cf82f697467
#
_cell.length_a   1.000
_cell.length_b   1.000
_cell.length_c   1.000
_cell.angle_alpha   90.00
_cell.angle_beta   90.00
_cell.angle_gamma   90.00
#
_symmetry.space_group_name_H-M   'P 1'
#
loop_
_entity.id
_entity.type
_entity.pdbx_description
1 polymer ?
#
loop_
_entity_poly.entity_id
_entity_poly.type
_entity_poly.pdbx_seq_one_letter_code
_entity_poly.pdbx_strand_id
1 'polypeptide(L)'
;MSYSDDRMEEADAVVPEVVVASELESSGSRLFAEGLTKIYRKRIVVDDVAIRVDQGEIVGLLGPNGAGKTTTFYMIVGLIPPNAGKVYLDDRELTDVPMYQRARMGVGYLAQEPSVFRKLTVEDNVMAILETLGLSKAERKARLEELLDELSISHLR
;
A
#
# COMPACT_ATOMS: atom_id res chain seq x y z
N MET A 1 -12.95 -52.96 8.40
CA MET A 1 -13.36 -51.57 8.11
C MET A 1 -12.20 -50.70 8.48
N SER A 2 -11.39 -50.37 7.48
CA SER A 2 -10.17 -49.56 7.63
C SER A 2 -10.54 -48.10 7.50
N TYR A 3 -10.31 -47.32 8.55
CA TYR A 3 -10.41 -45.87 8.53
C TYR A 3 -9.11 -45.35 7.91
N SER A 4 -9.18 -44.86 6.68
CA SER A 4 -8.09 -44.15 6.02
C SER A 4 -7.86 -42.80 6.71
N ASP A 5 -6.68 -42.71 7.26
CA ASP A 5 -6.08 -41.48 7.82
C ASP A 5 -5.85 -40.46 6.67
N ASP A 6 -6.79 -39.57 6.50
CA ASP A 6 -6.73 -38.47 5.52
C ASP A 6 -5.82 -37.40 6.10
N ARG A 7 -4.50 -37.60 5.94
CA ARG A 7 -3.51 -36.56 6.21
C ARG A 7 -3.75 -35.41 5.24
N MET A 8 -4.40 -34.37 5.75
CA MET A 8 -4.42 -33.03 5.09
C MET A 8 -2.97 -32.58 4.90
N GLU A 9 -2.51 -32.62 3.65
CA GLU A 9 -1.28 -31.93 3.26
C GLU A 9 -1.44 -30.44 3.67
N GLU A 10 -0.66 -30.02 4.65
CA GLU A 10 -0.41 -28.61 4.91
C GLU A 10 0.20 -28.04 3.62
N ALA A 11 -0.61 -27.32 2.85
CA ALA A 11 -0.11 -26.54 1.73
C ALA A 11 0.80 -25.46 2.32
N ASP A 12 2.11 -25.63 2.15
CA ASP A 12 3.12 -24.64 2.51
C ASP A 12 2.67 -23.27 2.03
N ALA A 13 2.46 -22.34 2.96
CA ALA A 13 2.13 -20.96 2.63
C ALA A 13 3.36 -20.35 1.94
N VAL A 14 3.22 -20.00 0.66
CA VAL A 14 4.30 -19.32 -0.07
C VAL A 14 4.38 -17.91 0.45
N VAL A 15 5.38 -17.63 1.28
CA VAL A 15 5.63 -16.29 1.83
C VAL A 15 6.25 -15.42 0.74
N PRO A 16 5.79 -14.17 0.54
CA PRO A 16 6.42 -13.24 -0.39
C PRO A 16 7.82 -12.85 0.10
N GLU A 17 8.79 -12.81 -0.80
CA GLU A 17 10.13 -12.35 -0.51
C GLU A 17 10.18 -10.82 -0.50
N VAL A 18 10.78 -10.24 0.53
CA VAL A 18 11.02 -8.79 0.64
C VAL A 18 12.43 -8.49 0.16
N VAL A 19 12.55 -7.72 -0.93
CA VAL A 19 13.84 -7.29 -1.47
C VAL A 19 14.02 -5.80 -1.16
N VAL A 20 15.08 -5.49 -0.45
CA VAL A 20 15.50 -4.13 -0.09
C VAL A 20 16.54 -3.64 -1.08
N ALA A 21 16.33 -2.48 -1.70
CA ALA A 21 17.20 -1.95 -2.75
C ALA A 21 18.37 -1.11 -2.24
N SER A 22 18.36 -0.65 -0.98
CA SER A 22 19.45 0.12 -0.38
C SER A 22 19.48 0.03 1.15
N GLU A 23 20.68 -0.05 1.71
CA GLU A 23 20.95 0.16 3.12
C GLU A 23 21.40 1.62 3.30
N LEU A 24 20.47 2.52 3.58
CA LEU A 24 20.77 3.89 4.00
C LEU A 24 20.41 4.03 5.48
N GLU A 25 21.39 4.46 6.29
CA GLU A 25 21.08 4.94 7.64
C GLU A 25 20.24 6.20 7.52
N SER A 26 18.92 6.07 7.67
CA SER A 26 17.99 7.19 7.50
C SER A 26 17.56 7.73 8.86
N SER A 27 17.77 9.03 9.07
CA SER A 27 17.17 9.81 10.15
C SER A 27 15.75 10.29 9.79
N GLY A 28 15.14 9.73 8.73
CA GLY A 28 13.86 10.11 8.18
C GLY A 28 12.70 9.23 8.61
N SER A 29 11.52 9.49 8.02
CA SER A 29 10.30 8.72 8.26
C SER A 29 10.42 7.27 7.83
N ARG A 30 9.78 6.37 8.58
CA ARG A 30 9.81 4.93 8.36
C ARG A 30 8.39 4.36 8.34
N LEU A 31 8.07 3.60 7.30
CA LEU A 31 6.88 2.75 7.25
C LEU A 31 7.31 1.31 7.52
N PHE A 32 6.75 0.66 8.52
CA PHE A 32 7.06 -0.76 8.75
C PHE A 32 5.83 -1.54 9.21
N ALA A 33 5.88 -2.84 8.96
CA ALA A 33 4.89 -3.79 9.39
C ALA A 33 5.58 -5.03 9.95
N GLU A 34 5.00 -5.63 10.97
CA GLU A 34 5.52 -6.81 11.64
C GLU A 34 4.42 -7.84 11.89
N GLY A 35 4.74 -9.12 11.67
CA GLY A 35 3.86 -10.23 11.98
C GLY A 35 2.55 -10.24 11.18
N LEU A 36 2.50 -9.60 10.00
CA LEU A 36 1.27 -9.48 9.23
C LEU A 36 0.75 -10.85 8.81
N THR A 37 -0.44 -11.18 9.27
CA THR A 37 -1.13 -12.44 8.94
C THR A 37 -2.53 -12.13 8.40
N LYS A 38 -2.92 -12.82 7.32
CA LYS A 38 -4.27 -12.75 6.76
C LYS A 38 -4.82 -14.11 6.45
N ILE A 39 -6.04 -14.36 6.96
CA ILE A 39 -6.75 -15.62 6.81
C ILE A 39 -8.08 -15.37 6.09
N TYR A 40 -8.34 -16.08 5.02
CA TYR A 40 -9.63 -16.12 4.34
C TYR A 40 -10.21 -17.54 4.35
N ARG A 41 -11.40 -17.70 4.88
CA ARG A 41 -12.13 -19.00 4.92
C ARG A 41 -11.24 -20.17 5.38
N LYS A 42 -10.52 -19.98 6.50
CA LYS A 42 -9.57 -20.93 7.10
C LYS A 42 -8.26 -21.15 6.32
N ARG A 43 -8.04 -20.48 5.18
CA ARG A 43 -6.77 -20.52 4.45
C ARG A 43 -5.93 -19.31 4.85
N ILE A 44 -4.70 -19.55 5.26
CA ILE A 44 -3.70 -18.52 5.48
C ILE A 44 -3.24 -18.06 4.09
N VAL A 45 -3.36 -16.75 3.81
CA VAL A 45 -2.98 -16.11 2.54
C VAL A 45 -1.72 -15.25 2.72
N VAL A 46 -1.52 -14.70 3.90
CA VAL A 46 -0.30 -14.03 4.34
C VAL A 46 0.04 -14.58 5.71
N ASP A 47 1.27 -15.00 5.93
CA ASP A 47 1.73 -15.63 7.15
C ASP A 47 2.99 -14.94 7.66
N ASP A 48 2.90 -14.30 8.81
CA ASP A 48 3.99 -13.68 9.57
C ASP A 48 4.94 -12.78 8.74
N VAL A 49 4.38 -11.97 7.83
CA VAL A 49 5.17 -11.11 6.95
C VAL A 49 5.59 -9.84 7.67
N ALA A 50 6.89 -9.53 7.61
CA ALA A 50 7.46 -8.26 8.04
C ALA A 50 8.01 -7.48 6.84
N ILE A 51 7.76 -6.16 6.81
CA ILE A 51 8.25 -5.24 5.78
C ILE A 51 8.69 -3.95 6.46
N ARG A 52 9.79 -3.39 5.98
CA ARG A 52 10.28 -2.08 6.41
C ARG A 52 10.66 -1.27 5.16
N VAL A 53 10.30 0.00 5.17
CA VAL A 53 10.66 0.99 4.13
C VAL A 53 11.10 2.26 4.83
N ASP A 54 12.35 2.63 4.69
CA ASP A 54 12.88 3.89 5.21
C ASP A 54 12.75 5.00 4.16
N GLN A 55 12.81 6.26 4.59
CA GLN A 55 12.70 7.41 3.69
C GLN A 55 13.77 7.38 2.59
N GLY A 56 13.36 7.52 1.33
CA GLY A 56 14.25 7.44 0.17
C GLY A 56 14.53 6.03 -0.32
N GLU A 57 14.04 5.01 0.38
CA GLU A 57 14.21 3.61 0.02
C GLU A 57 13.11 3.11 -0.93
N ILE A 58 13.47 2.18 -1.80
CA ILE A 58 12.53 1.44 -2.65
C ILE A 58 12.59 -0.04 -2.28
N VAL A 59 11.48 -0.57 -1.80
CA VAL A 59 11.35 -1.98 -1.42
C VAL A 59 10.45 -2.72 -2.39
N GLY A 60 10.93 -3.83 -2.96
CA GLY A 60 10.17 -4.73 -3.83
C GLY A 60 9.64 -5.94 -3.08
N LEU A 61 8.36 -6.26 -3.31
CA LEU A 61 7.72 -7.46 -2.78
C LEU A 61 7.61 -8.50 -3.90
N LEU A 62 8.46 -9.51 -3.88
CA LEU A 62 8.56 -10.53 -4.91
C LEU A 62 7.87 -11.84 -4.50
N GLY A 63 7.55 -12.67 -5.48
CA GLY A 63 6.95 -13.97 -5.27
C GLY A 63 5.97 -14.36 -6.39
N PRO A 64 5.57 -15.63 -6.49
CA PRO A 64 4.63 -16.13 -7.50
C PRO A 64 3.23 -15.54 -7.33
N ASN A 65 2.36 -15.77 -8.33
CA ASN A 65 0.96 -15.41 -8.22
C ASN A 65 0.29 -16.21 -7.09
N GLY A 66 -0.49 -15.51 -6.26
CA GLY A 66 -1.12 -16.10 -5.08
C GLY A 66 -0.27 -16.12 -3.80
N ALA A 67 0.99 -15.64 -3.83
CA ALA A 67 1.85 -15.53 -2.65
C ALA A 67 1.44 -14.44 -1.63
N GLY A 68 0.28 -13.82 -1.77
CA GLY A 68 -0.20 -12.84 -0.80
C GLY A 68 0.31 -11.41 -0.98
N LYS A 69 1.13 -11.10 -2.00
CA LYS A 69 1.72 -9.77 -2.23
C LYS A 69 0.70 -8.63 -2.18
N THR A 70 -0.33 -8.70 -3.00
CA THR A 70 -1.40 -7.68 -3.06
C THR A 70 -2.15 -7.58 -1.73
N THR A 71 -2.37 -8.71 -1.06
CA THR A 71 -3.01 -8.76 0.26
C THR A 71 -2.16 -8.04 1.31
N THR A 72 -0.85 -8.27 1.28
CA THR A 72 0.10 -7.59 2.18
C THR A 72 0.08 -6.08 1.93
N PHE A 73 0.15 -5.62 0.68
CA PHE A 73 0.00 -4.20 0.34
C PHE A 73 -1.33 -3.62 0.85
N TYR A 74 -2.44 -4.32 0.66
CA TYR A 74 -3.75 -3.85 1.10
C TYR A 74 -3.83 -3.70 2.62
N MET A 75 -3.17 -4.56 3.39
CA MET A 75 -3.07 -4.40 4.84
C MET A 75 -2.24 -3.17 5.22
N ILE A 76 -1.09 -2.96 4.55
CA ILE A 76 -0.19 -1.82 4.81
C ILE A 76 -0.87 -0.48 4.49
N VAL A 77 -1.61 -0.37 3.38
CA VAL A 77 -2.30 0.87 3.01
C VAL A 77 -3.66 1.05 3.71
N GLY A 78 -4.15 0.04 4.44
CA GLY A 78 -5.39 0.12 5.22
C GLY A 78 -6.67 -0.11 4.42
N LEU A 79 -6.58 -0.82 3.28
CA LEU A 79 -7.74 -1.29 2.52
C LEU A 79 -8.41 -2.50 3.15
N ILE A 80 -7.64 -3.38 3.79
CA ILE A 80 -8.13 -4.52 4.54
C ILE A 80 -7.43 -4.60 5.90
N PRO A 81 -8.11 -5.00 6.98
CA PRO A 81 -7.46 -5.22 8.27
C PRO A 81 -6.70 -6.55 8.27
N PRO A 82 -5.53 -6.64 8.93
CA PRO A 82 -4.85 -7.92 9.20
C PRO A 82 -5.66 -8.74 10.22
N ASN A 83 -5.40 -10.07 10.28
CA ASN A 83 -5.88 -10.93 11.37
C ASN A 83 -4.92 -10.92 12.55
N ALA A 84 -3.62 -10.73 12.28
CA ALA A 84 -2.58 -10.53 13.29
C ALA A 84 -1.47 -9.63 12.69
N GLY A 85 -0.57 -9.15 13.56
CA GLY A 85 0.49 -8.23 13.20
C GLY A 85 0.07 -6.78 13.25
N LYS A 86 1.03 -5.89 13.00
CA LYS A 86 0.85 -4.45 13.16
C LYS A 86 1.53 -3.68 12.03
N VAL A 87 1.00 -2.48 11.76
CA VAL A 87 1.56 -1.52 10.79
C VAL A 87 1.85 -0.22 11.50
N TYR A 88 2.99 0.39 11.20
CA TYR A 88 3.45 1.64 11.83
C TYR A 88 3.96 2.62 10.77
N LEU A 89 3.76 3.90 11.05
CA LEU A 89 4.47 5.01 10.41
C LEU A 89 5.20 5.77 11.51
N ASP A 90 6.51 5.71 11.47
CA ASP A 90 7.39 6.17 12.57
C ASP A 90 7.00 5.48 13.90
N ASP A 91 6.72 6.24 14.93
CA ASP A 91 6.29 5.72 16.25
C ASP A 91 4.76 5.53 16.35
N ARG A 92 4.03 5.77 15.26
CA ARG A 92 2.56 5.74 15.29
C ARG A 92 2.02 4.45 14.71
N GLU A 93 1.27 3.70 15.52
CA GLU A 93 0.55 2.51 15.05
C GLU A 93 -0.61 2.91 14.13
N LEU A 94 -0.65 2.28 12.94
CA LEU A 94 -1.67 2.50 11.91
C LEU A 94 -2.64 1.33 11.75
N THR A 95 -2.47 0.22 12.46
CA THR A 95 -3.16 -1.06 12.20
C THR A 95 -4.66 -0.89 11.99
N ASP A 96 -5.34 -0.15 12.87
CA ASP A 96 -6.78 0.11 12.80
C ASP A 96 -7.13 1.45 12.14
N VAL A 97 -6.13 2.18 11.63
CA VAL A 97 -6.36 3.47 10.98
C VAL A 97 -6.83 3.24 9.55
N PRO A 98 -7.99 3.75 9.13
CA PRO A 98 -8.50 3.57 7.78
C PRO A 98 -7.65 4.29 6.73
N MET A 99 -7.65 3.79 5.48
CA MET A 99 -6.83 4.26 4.37
C MET A 99 -6.84 5.79 4.19
N TYR A 100 -8.01 6.44 4.26
CA TYR A 100 -8.12 7.89 4.07
C TYR A 100 -7.39 8.71 5.13
N GLN A 101 -7.30 8.17 6.37
CA GLN A 101 -6.52 8.81 7.43
C GLN A 101 -5.03 8.54 7.23
N ARG A 102 -4.63 7.33 6.82
CA ARG A 102 -3.22 7.03 6.46
C ARG A 102 -2.75 7.94 5.32
N ALA A 103 -3.60 8.19 4.32
CA ALA A 103 -3.30 9.12 3.23
C ALA A 103 -3.01 10.54 3.73
N ARG A 104 -3.78 11.05 4.71
CA ARG A 104 -3.52 12.35 5.36
C ARG A 104 -2.24 12.38 6.18
N MET A 105 -1.71 11.23 6.56
CA MET A 105 -0.42 11.10 7.25
C MET A 105 0.75 10.92 6.28
N GLY A 106 0.49 10.90 4.95
CA GLY A 106 1.51 10.79 3.92
C GLY A 106 1.66 9.40 3.29
N VAL A 107 0.86 8.40 3.68
CA VAL A 107 0.89 7.06 3.04
C VAL A 107 0.10 7.10 1.74
N GLY A 108 0.79 7.27 0.61
CA GLY A 108 0.17 7.21 -0.72
C GLY A 108 -0.07 5.78 -1.20
N TYR A 109 -1.05 5.60 -2.09
CA TYR A 109 -1.32 4.33 -2.77
C TYR A 109 -1.61 4.57 -4.25
N LEU A 110 -0.82 3.94 -5.12
CA LEU A 110 -1.08 3.93 -6.55
C LEU A 110 -1.66 2.56 -6.93
N ALA A 111 -2.93 2.54 -7.35
CA ALA A 111 -3.62 1.31 -7.73
C ALA A 111 -3.07 0.75 -9.05
N GLN A 112 -3.17 -0.58 -9.25
CA GLN A 112 -2.83 -1.23 -10.53
C GLN A 112 -3.83 -0.85 -11.63
N GLU A 113 -5.09 -0.65 -11.27
CA GLU A 113 -6.13 -0.21 -12.21
C GLU A 113 -6.20 1.32 -12.27
N PRO A 114 -6.59 1.90 -13.43
CA PRO A 114 -6.73 3.34 -13.56
C PRO A 114 -7.74 3.90 -12.54
N SER A 115 -7.26 4.71 -11.60
CA SER A 115 -8.06 5.37 -10.56
C SER A 115 -8.46 6.77 -10.98
N VAL A 116 -9.06 6.91 -12.17
CA VAL A 116 -9.49 8.21 -12.72
C VAL A 116 -10.99 8.31 -12.81
N PHE A 117 -11.52 9.50 -12.57
CA PHE A 117 -12.92 9.81 -12.82
C PHE A 117 -13.13 10.04 -14.31
N ARG A 118 -13.54 8.99 -15.02
CA ARG A 118 -13.63 8.97 -16.51
C ARG A 118 -14.52 10.05 -17.13
N LYS A 119 -15.40 10.68 -16.35
CA LYS A 119 -16.29 11.78 -16.79
C LYS A 119 -15.72 13.17 -16.54
N LEU A 120 -14.61 13.27 -15.85
CA LEU A 120 -13.89 14.51 -15.58
C LEU A 120 -12.76 14.69 -16.57
N THR A 121 -12.37 15.95 -16.82
CA THR A 121 -11.17 16.28 -17.59
C THR A 121 -9.91 15.87 -16.83
N VAL A 122 -8.75 15.94 -17.46
CA VAL A 122 -7.46 15.71 -16.80
C VAL A 122 -7.25 16.74 -15.69
N GLU A 123 -7.52 17.99 -15.96
CA GLU A 123 -7.44 19.10 -14.99
C GLU A 123 -8.34 18.86 -13.76
N ASP A 124 -9.59 18.45 -13.97
CA ASP A 124 -10.55 18.19 -12.90
C ASP A 124 -10.14 16.97 -12.06
N ASN A 125 -9.56 15.94 -12.66
CA ASN A 125 -9.05 14.78 -11.95
C ASN A 125 -7.90 15.17 -11.00
N VAL A 126 -6.94 15.97 -11.48
CA VAL A 126 -5.83 16.47 -10.65
C VAL A 126 -6.37 17.41 -9.57
N MET A 127 -7.28 18.32 -9.93
CA MET A 127 -7.87 19.27 -9.00
C MET A 127 -8.63 18.57 -7.86
N ALA A 128 -9.38 17.51 -8.17
CA ALA A 128 -10.11 16.73 -7.16
C ALA A 128 -9.18 16.19 -6.05
N ILE A 129 -7.96 15.79 -6.40
CA ILE A 129 -6.96 15.36 -5.41
C ILE A 129 -6.40 16.56 -4.65
N LEU A 130 -6.05 17.66 -5.34
CA LEU A 130 -5.52 18.87 -4.70
C LEU A 130 -6.50 19.48 -3.68
N GLU A 131 -7.81 19.32 -3.89
CA GLU A 131 -8.83 19.77 -2.94
C GLU A 131 -8.80 19.02 -1.61
N THR A 132 -8.27 17.81 -1.57
CA THR A 132 -8.13 17.02 -0.34
C THR A 132 -6.94 17.43 0.52
N LEU A 133 -6.01 18.23 -0.02
CA LEU A 133 -4.73 18.57 0.64
C LEU A 133 -4.79 19.82 1.53
N GLY A 134 -5.98 20.44 1.69
CA GLY A 134 -6.13 21.63 2.55
C GLY A 134 -5.48 22.92 2.00
N LEU A 135 -5.07 22.91 0.74
CA LEU A 135 -4.46 24.07 0.07
C LEU A 135 -5.49 25.18 -0.21
N SER A 136 -5.09 26.42 -0.18
CA SER A 136 -5.89 27.56 -0.66
C SER A 136 -6.18 27.43 -2.17
N LYS A 137 -7.18 28.18 -2.67
CA LYS A 137 -7.52 28.16 -4.10
C LYS A 137 -6.36 28.60 -5.00
N ALA A 138 -5.56 29.55 -4.54
CA ALA A 138 -4.40 30.04 -5.30
C ALA A 138 -3.27 28.99 -5.35
N GLU A 139 -2.97 28.36 -4.22
CA GLU A 139 -1.96 27.29 -4.13
C GLU A 139 -2.36 26.07 -4.95
N ARG A 140 -3.64 25.66 -4.92
CA ARG A 140 -4.14 24.56 -5.76
C ARG A 140 -3.95 24.84 -7.23
N LYS A 141 -4.26 26.07 -7.68
CA LYS A 141 -4.09 26.46 -9.09
C LYS A 141 -2.62 26.45 -9.49
N ALA A 142 -1.74 27.00 -8.67
CA ALA A 142 -0.30 26.97 -8.94
C ALA A 142 0.23 25.54 -9.02
N ARG A 143 -0.14 24.69 -8.05
CA ARG A 143 0.29 23.28 -8.04
C ARG A 143 -0.28 22.46 -9.20
N LEU A 144 -1.50 22.76 -9.65
CA LEU A 144 -2.09 22.15 -10.83
C LEU A 144 -1.24 22.44 -12.09
N GLU A 145 -0.91 23.70 -12.35
CA GLU A 145 -0.09 24.09 -13.51
C GLU A 145 1.28 23.37 -13.46
N GLU A 146 1.91 23.40 -12.30
CA GLU A 146 3.20 22.73 -12.08
C GLU A 146 3.13 21.23 -12.38
N LEU A 147 2.11 20.53 -11.89
CA LEU A 147 1.92 19.08 -12.12
C LEU A 147 1.62 18.77 -13.59
N LEU A 148 0.79 19.57 -14.25
CA LEU A 148 0.50 19.38 -15.67
C LEU A 148 1.75 19.53 -16.55
N ASP A 149 2.63 20.46 -16.21
CA ASP A 149 3.89 20.68 -16.92
C ASP A 149 4.91 19.58 -16.59
N GLU A 150 5.08 19.22 -15.31
CA GLU A 150 5.98 18.15 -14.85
C GLU A 150 5.64 16.81 -15.53
N LEU A 151 4.36 16.48 -15.62
CA LEU A 151 3.88 15.27 -16.28
C LEU A 151 3.78 15.38 -17.80
N SER A 152 4.08 16.57 -18.39
CA SER A 152 3.96 16.84 -19.82
C SER A 152 2.57 16.60 -20.40
N ILE A 153 1.50 16.81 -19.62
CA ILE A 153 0.09 16.59 -19.99
C ILE A 153 -0.72 17.87 -20.14
N SER A 154 -0.09 19.05 -20.14
CA SER A 154 -0.76 20.36 -20.26
C SER A 154 -1.63 20.47 -21.52
N HIS A 155 -1.31 19.71 -22.57
CA HIS A 155 -2.10 19.65 -23.81
C HIS A 155 -3.36 18.79 -23.73
N LEU A 156 -3.57 18.04 -22.63
CA LEU A 156 -4.69 17.12 -22.45
C LEU A 156 -5.75 17.63 -21.45
N ARG A 157 -5.72 18.89 -21.07
CA ARG A 157 -6.60 19.50 -20.03
C ARG A 157 -8.06 19.07 -20.07
#